data_7de64934be87c6f8bffe3b7fb62c0554
#
_entry.id   7de64934be87c6f8bffe3b7fb62c0554
#
_cell.length_a   1.000
_cell.length_b   1.000
_cell.length_c   1.000
_cell.angle_alpha   90.00
_cell.angle_beta   90.00
_cell.angle_gamma   90.00
#
_symmetry.space_group_name_H-M   'P 1'
#
loop_
_entity.id
_entity.type
_entity.pdbx_description
1 polymer ?
#
loop_
_entity_poly.entity_id
_entity_poly.type
_entity_poly.pdbx_seq_one_letter_code
_entity_poly.pdbx_strand_id
1 'polypeptide(L)'
;MLGALVYAFGGVLLLAGRAELARHPNLQPHAKLLSGTERMAELSWPRLMWGGLLGVFATPLLLASLWLLYSGLAPAGPWAVWPPVLLFGLGFILAPFIHGSFIYLGEYVQALDRLGPDAQTVLLGMYRRLRQVMAISYGVLLAALLAASLWFSAAVFLGGTRFPIWMALVNPLTTLLAWLLLRRLVPALARRLEGAAFNIAFLAFFAAATFTLG
;
A
#
# COMPACT_ATOMS: atom_id res chain seq x y z
N MET A 1 -0.31 -11.67 -9.67
CA MET A 1 -0.03 -12.32 -8.38
C MET A 1 1.37 -12.02 -7.86
N LEU A 2 2.45 -12.36 -8.58
CA LEU A 2 3.82 -12.18 -8.10
C LEU A 2 4.12 -10.74 -7.63
N GLY A 3 3.74 -9.71 -8.39
CA GLY A 3 3.91 -8.32 -7.99
C GLY A 3 3.31 -7.99 -6.62
N ALA A 4 2.09 -8.43 -6.34
CA ALA A 4 1.43 -8.19 -5.06
C ALA A 4 2.12 -8.91 -3.89
N LEU A 5 2.69 -10.12 -4.12
CA LEU A 5 3.49 -10.83 -3.12
C LEU A 5 4.78 -10.07 -2.80
N VAL A 6 5.50 -9.62 -3.81
CA VAL A 6 6.76 -8.84 -3.63
C VAL A 6 6.49 -7.54 -2.88
N TYR A 7 5.42 -6.83 -3.22
CA TYR A 7 4.97 -5.64 -2.49
C TYR A 7 4.62 -5.93 -1.04
N ALA A 8 3.88 -7.02 -0.79
CA ALA A 8 3.50 -7.42 0.57
C ALA A 8 4.74 -7.67 1.44
N PHE A 9 5.73 -8.37 0.90
CA PHE A 9 6.99 -8.64 1.58
C PHE A 9 7.76 -7.35 1.89
N GLY A 10 7.86 -6.43 0.91
CA GLY A 10 8.45 -5.10 1.11
C GLY A 10 7.75 -4.32 2.24
N GLY A 11 6.43 -4.29 2.26
CA GLY A 11 5.65 -3.65 3.31
C GLY A 11 5.87 -4.25 4.69
N VAL A 12 5.98 -5.57 4.80
CA VAL A 12 6.32 -6.27 6.05
C VAL A 12 7.72 -5.90 6.52
N LEU A 13 8.70 -5.83 5.62
CA LEU A 13 10.07 -5.40 5.97
C LEU A 13 10.08 -4.00 6.59
N LEU A 14 9.27 -3.07 6.08
CA LEU A 14 9.21 -1.69 6.53
C LEU A 14 8.43 -1.52 7.84
N LEU A 15 7.29 -2.21 7.99
CA LEU A 15 6.30 -1.86 9.00
C LEU A 15 5.99 -2.98 10.01
N ALA A 16 6.51 -4.19 9.83
CA ALA A 16 6.32 -5.24 10.82
C ALA A 16 7.21 -5.03 12.06
N GLY A 17 6.61 -5.17 13.24
CA GLY A 17 7.31 -5.03 14.51
C GLY A 17 6.67 -3.99 15.43
N ARG A 18 7.25 -3.82 16.60
CA ARG A 18 6.92 -2.76 17.58
C ARG A 18 8.17 -1.92 17.83
N ALA A 19 8.04 -0.60 17.82
CA ALA A 19 9.05 0.24 18.40
C ALA A 19 8.80 0.34 19.91
N GLU A 20 9.83 0.13 20.70
CA GLU A 20 9.80 0.48 22.12
C GLU A 20 10.32 1.91 22.25
N LEU A 21 9.43 2.90 22.12
CA LEU A 21 9.79 4.33 22.28
C LEU A 21 10.53 4.63 23.59
N ALA A 22 10.37 3.77 24.61
CA ALA A 22 11.12 3.88 25.84
C ALA A 22 12.66 3.77 25.64
N ARG A 23 13.09 3.09 24.57
CA ARG A 23 14.52 2.98 24.20
C ARG A 23 15.03 4.19 23.40
N HIS A 24 14.14 5.06 22.96
CA HIS A 24 14.43 6.18 22.08
C HIS A 24 13.95 7.50 22.71
N PRO A 25 14.62 8.01 23.76
CA PRO A 25 14.18 9.19 24.51
C PRO A 25 14.03 10.43 23.62
N ASN A 26 14.87 10.56 22.59
CA ASN A 26 14.83 11.67 21.65
C ASN A 26 13.59 11.66 20.74
N LEU A 27 12.96 10.51 20.54
CA LEU A 27 11.74 10.37 19.72
C LEU A 27 10.46 10.56 20.54
N GLN A 28 10.49 10.40 21.87
CA GLN A 28 9.30 10.49 22.73
C GLN A 28 8.55 11.82 22.59
N PRO A 29 9.21 13.01 22.56
CA PRO A 29 8.50 14.28 22.37
C PRO A 29 7.77 14.38 21.04
N HIS A 30 8.15 13.56 20.06
CA HIS A 30 7.64 13.58 18.71
C HIS A 30 6.76 12.35 18.37
N ALA A 31 6.43 11.50 19.35
CA ALA A 31 5.70 10.25 19.17
C ALA A 31 4.41 10.40 18.34
N LYS A 32 3.64 11.46 18.57
CA LYS A 32 2.40 11.72 17.80
C LYS A 32 2.70 12.01 16.32
N LEU A 33 3.76 12.74 16.03
CA LEU A 33 4.16 13.05 14.65
C LEU A 33 4.73 11.82 13.95
N LEU A 34 5.48 10.99 14.67
CA LEU A 34 6.15 9.79 14.17
C LEU A 34 5.22 8.56 14.11
N SER A 35 3.98 8.67 14.59
CA SER A 35 3.04 7.55 14.68
C SER A 35 2.99 6.71 13.41
N GLY A 36 3.28 5.41 13.57
CA GLY A 36 3.36 4.42 12.49
C GLY A 36 4.75 4.28 11.85
N THR A 37 5.68 5.22 12.07
CA THR A 37 7.05 5.16 11.53
C THR A 37 8.11 5.04 12.64
N GLU A 38 7.77 5.21 13.90
CA GLU A 38 8.68 5.13 15.05
C GLU A 38 9.47 3.81 15.10
N ARG A 39 8.84 2.73 14.63
CA ARG A 39 9.48 1.40 14.52
C ARG A 39 10.67 1.36 13.58
N MET A 40 10.79 2.33 12.67
CA MET A 40 11.89 2.41 11.72
C MET A 40 13.20 2.85 12.38
N ALA A 41 13.15 3.37 13.62
CA ALA A 41 14.34 3.69 14.39
C ALA A 41 15.28 2.47 14.59
N GLU A 42 14.69 1.27 14.71
CA GLU A 42 15.43 0.02 14.99
C GLU A 42 15.74 -0.79 13.71
N LEU A 43 15.30 -0.33 12.53
CA LEU A 43 15.52 -1.08 11.29
C LEU A 43 16.97 -0.89 10.79
N SER A 44 17.59 -2.00 10.36
CA SER A 44 18.86 -1.92 9.66
C SER A 44 18.70 -1.27 8.29
N TRP A 45 19.76 -0.61 7.79
CA TRP A 45 19.77 0.01 6.46
C TRP A 45 19.35 -0.96 5.34
N PRO A 46 19.88 -2.20 5.25
CA PRO A 46 19.45 -3.13 4.22
C PRO A 46 17.95 -3.43 4.29
N ARG A 47 17.38 -3.50 5.50
CA ARG A 47 15.95 -3.76 5.68
C ARG A 47 15.09 -2.59 5.22
N LEU A 48 15.48 -1.34 5.51
CA LEU A 48 14.82 -0.14 4.99
C LEU A 48 14.90 -0.07 3.47
N MET A 49 16.10 -0.24 2.93
CA MET A 49 16.37 -0.17 1.49
C MET A 49 15.55 -1.22 0.71
N TRP A 50 15.68 -2.49 1.08
CA TRP A 50 14.95 -3.55 0.38
C TRP A 50 13.44 -3.49 0.61
N GLY A 51 13.00 -3.08 1.79
CA GLY A 51 11.58 -2.87 2.07
C GLY A 51 10.95 -1.85 1.13
N GLY A 52 11.64 -0.75 0.84
CA GLY A 52 11.18 0.24 -0.12
C GLY A 52 11.35 -0.19 -1.57
N LEU A 53 12.55 -0.68 -1.96
CA LEU A 53 12.86 -1.03 -3.35
C LEU A 53 12.03 -2.20 -3.89
N LEU A 54 11.70 -3.19 -3.07
CA LEU A 54 10.82 -4.28 -3.51
C LEU A 54 9.46 -3.76 -3.96
N GLY A 55 8.91 -2.75 -3.28
CA GLY A 55 7.71 -2.08 -3.74
C GLY A 55 7.91 -1.37 -5.08
N VAL A 56 9.02 -0.66 -5.26
CA VAL A 56 9.33 0.00 -6.54
C VAL A 56 9.45 -1.02 -7.68
N PHE A 57 10.25 -2.07 -7.51
CA PHE A 57 10.52 -3.06 -8.55
C PHE A 57 9.34 -3.97 -8.87
N ALA A 58 8.39 -4.14 -7.95
CA ALA A 58 7.19 -4.93 -8.20
C ALA A 58 6.12 -4.18 -9.03
N THR A 59 6.25 -2.87 -9.20
CA THR A 59 5.28 -2.04 -9.93
C THR A 59 5.05 -2.50 -11.38
N PRO A 60 6.07 -2.81 -12.21
CA PRO A 60 5.83 -3.31 -13.55
C PRO A 60 4.97 -4.58 -13.59
N LEU A 61 5.13 -5.47 -12.59
CA LEU A 61 4.32 -6.69 -12.48
C LEU A 61 2.85 -6.38 -12.12
N LEU A 62 2.61 -5.33 -11.32
CA LEU A 62 1.24 -4.86 -11.04
C LEU A 62 0.62 -4.20 -12.27
N LEU A 63 1.37 -3.39 -12.99
CA LEU A 63 0.88 -2.80 -14.24
C LEU A 63 0.54 -3.88 -15.27
N ALA A 64 1.38 -4.91 -15.41
CA ALA A 64 1.09 -6.05 -16.28
C ALA A 64 -0.21 -6.79 -15.88
N SER A 65 -0.56 -6.81 -14.58
CA SER A 65 -1.79 -7.45 -14.12
C SER A 65 -3.08 -6.73 -14.56
N LEU A 66 -2.98 -5.46 -15.01
CA LEU A 66 -4.11 -4.73 -15.61
C LEU A 66 -4.63 -5.39 -16.88
N TRP A 67 -3.79 -6.20 -17.56
CA TRP A 67 -4.23 -7.01 -18.68
C TRP A 67 -5.34 -8.01 -18.32
N LEU A 68 -5.30 -8.57 -17.10
CA LEU A 68 -6.40 -9.43 -16.63
C LEU A 68 -7.72 -8.66 -16.52
N LEU A 69 -7.69 -7.43 -16.00
CA LEU A 69 -8.86 -6.58 -15.90
C LEU A 69 -9.39 -6.23 -17.30
N TYR A 70 -8.50 -5.81 -18.19
CA TYR A 70 -8.84 -5.53 -19.57
C TYR A 70 -9.53 -6.74 -20.20
N SER A 71 -8.89 -7.90 -20.15
CA SER A 71 -9.39 -9.14 -20.80
C SER A 71 -10.72 -9.60 -20.24
N GLY A 72 -10.93 -9.44 -18.94
CA GLY A 72 -12.16 -9.84 -18.27
C GLY A 72 -13.34 -8.89 -18.50
N LEU A 73 -13.06 -7.57 -18.62
CA LEU A 73 -14.07 -6.54 -18.79
C LEU A 73 -14.38 -6.23 -20.26
N ALA A 74 -13.47 -6.55 -21.20
CA ALA A 74 -13.57 -6.17 -22.61
C ALA A 74 -14.91 -6.53 -23.29
N PRO A 75 -15.54 -7.68 -23.03
CA PRO A 75 -16.82 -8.01 -23.67
C PRO A 75 -17.95 -7.04 -23.32
N ALA A 76 -17.91 -6.38 -22.14
CA ALA A 76 -18.90 -5.39 -21.73
C ALA A 76 -18.68 -4.00 -22.37
N GLY A 77 -17.61 -3.83 -23.14
CA GLY A 77 -17.32 -2.61 -23.89
C GLY A 77 -16.43 -1.59 -23.19
N PRO A 78 -16.07 -0.49 -23.89
CA PRO A 78 -15.07 0.48 -23.44
C PRO A 78 -15.39 1.14 -22.09
N TRP A 79 -16.66 1.39 -21.82
CA TRP A 79 -17.12 2.01 -20.56
C TRP A 79 -16.81 1.14 -19.32
N ALA A 80 -16.85 -0.19 -19.49
CA ALA A 80 -16.56 -1.13 -18.42
C ALA A 80 -15.04 -1.28 -18.20
N VAL A 81 -14.24 -1.14 -19.26
CA VAL A 81 -12.80 -1.41 -19.28
C VAL A 81 -11.98 -0.22 -18.81
N TRP A 82 -12.11 0.92 -19.50
CA TRP A 82 -11.13 2.00 -19.36
C TRP A 82 -11.13 2.68 -18.00
N PRO A 83 -12.28 3.00 -17.37
CA PRO A 83 -12.22 3.67 -16.07
C PRO A 83 -11.48 2.85 -14.99
N PRO A 84 -11.80 1.57 -14.74
CA PRO A 84 -11.08 0.83 -13.71
C PRO A 84 -9.63 0.55 -14.09
N VAL A 85 -9.31 0.28 -15.37
CA VAL A 85 -7.92 0.04 -15.81
C VAL A 85 -7.07 1.29 -15.61
N LEU A 86 -7.56 2.48 -16.00
CA LEU A 86 -6.82 3.73 -15.83
C LEU A 86 -6.69 4.13 -14.36
N LEU A 87 -7.74 3.95 -13.57
CA LEU A 87 -7.73 4.30 -12.15
C LEU A 87 -6.82 3.37 -11.32
N PHE A 88 -6.86 2.05 -11.55
CA PHE A 88 -5.89 1.13 -10.94
C PHE A 88 -4.46 1.43 -11.44
N GLY A 89 -4.30 1.74 -12.74
CA GLY A 89 -3.03 2.15 -13.32
C GLY A 89 -2.45 3.39 -12.64
N LEU A 90 -3.27 4.42 -12.41
CA LEU A 90 -2.86 5.61 -11.65
C LEU A 90 -2.37 5.24 -10.24
N GLY A 91 -3.12 4.39 -9.52
CA GLY A 91 -2.72 3.90 -8.20
C GLY A 91 -1.38 3.18 -8.24
N PHE A 92 -1.16 2.30 -9.23
CA PHE A 92 0.10 1.56 -9.37
C PHE A 92 1.28 2.43 -9.77
N ILE A 93 1.08 3.51 -10.54
CA ILE A 93 2.13 4.49 -10.88
C ILE A 93 2.54 5.32 -9.64
N LEU A 94 1.60 5.63 -8.74
CA LEU A 94 1.91 6.36 -7.50
C LEU A 94 2.58 5.49 -6.44
N ALA A 95 2.35 4.20 -6.45
CA ALA A 95 2.85 3.27 -5.44
C ALA A 95 4.38 3.26 -5.28
N PRO A 96 5.21 3.30 -6.35
CA PRO A 96 6.67 3.37 -6.24
C PRO A 96 7.17 4.58 -5.48
N PHE A 97 6.58 5.76 -5.72
CA PHE A 97 6.93 6.97 -4.98
C PHE A 97 6.67 6.79 -3.49
N ILE A 98 5.51 6.25 -3.13
CA ILE A 98 5.12 6.03 -1.74
C ILE A 98 6.06 5.02 -1.07
N HIS A 99 6.32 3.88 -1.71
CA HIS A 99 7.22 2.85 -1.17
C HIS A 99 8.67 3.34 -1.04
N GLY A 100 9.20 4.00 -2.06
CA GLY A 100 10.55 4.58 -2.00
C GLY A 100 10.68 5.64 -0.92
N SER A 101 9.64 6.44 -0.70
CA SER A 101 9.63 7.47 0.35
C SER A 101 9.74 6.91 1.77
N PHE A 102 9.33 5.66 2.02
CA PHE A 102 9.50 5.03 3.33
C PHE A 102 10.97 4.83 3.72
N ILE A 103 11.88 4.67 2.75
CA ILE A 103 13.32 4.60 3.01
C ILE A 103 13.75 5.89 3.71
N TYR A 104 13.42 7.04 3.13
CA TYR A 104 13.77 8.35 3.67
C TYR A 104 13.05 8.66 4.98
N LEU A 105 11.79 8.23 5.15
CA LEU A 105 11.12 8.35 6.45
C LEU A 105 11.89 7.60 7.54
N GLY A 106 12.37 6.38 7.25
CA GLY A 106 13.19 5.62 8.18
C GLY A 106 14.50 6.33 8.52
N GLU A 107 15.19 6.89 7.53
CA GLU A 107 16.42 7.67 7.76
C GLU A 107 16.16 8.92 8.61
N TYR A 108 15.06 9.65 8.37
CA TYR A 108 14.71 10.79 9.21
C TYR A 108 14.45 10.40 10.66
N VAL A 109 13.72 9.29 10.88
CA VAL A 109 13.48 8.79 12.25
C VAL A 109 14.77 8.42 12.95
N GLN A 110 15.69 7.71 12.26
CA GLN A 110 17.00 7.34 12.81
C GLN A 110 17.89 8.57 13.07
N ALA A 111 17.85 9.56 12.18
CA ALA A 111 18.61 10.80 12.37
C ALA A 111 18.05 11.62 13.55
N LEU A 112 16.73 11.70 13.70
CA LEU A 112 16.09 12.37 14.85
C LEU A 112 16.48 11.73 16.19
N ASP A 113 16.67 10.40 16.20
CA ASP A 113 17.08 9.70 17.43
C ASP A 113 18.54 9.98 17.82
N ARG A 114 19.41 10.27 16.85
CA ARG A 114 20.86 10.40 17.06
C ARG A 114 21.35 11.83 17.21
N LEU A 115 20.63 12.80 16.69
CA LEU A 115 21.09 14.20 16.57
C LEU A 115 20.60 15.07 17.73
N GLY A 116 21.35 16.14 18.00
CA GLY A 116 20.99 17.12 19.02
C GLY A 116 19.84 18.05 18.63
N PRO A 117 19.31 18.86 19.59
CA PRO A 117 18.06 19.63 19.43
C PRO A 117 18.01 20.56 18.23
N ASP A 118 19.12 21.22 17.90
CA ASP A 118 19.18 22.17 16.79
C ASP A 118 18.96 21.49 15.44
N ALA A 119 19.66 20.37 15.22
CA ALA A 119 19.51 19.56 14.01
C ALA A 119 18.11 18.89 13.95
N GLN A 120 17.58 18.45 15.10
CA GLN A 120 16.23 17.90 15.17
C GLN A 120 15.17 18.88 14.68
N THR A 121 15.28 20.17 14.99
CA THR A 121 14.32 21.20 14.53
C THR A 121 14.25 21.24 13.01
N VAL A 122 15.38 21.22 12.31
CA VAL A 122 15.46 21.22 10.86
C VAL A 122 14.87 19.92 10.28
N LEU A 123 15.29 18.78 10.84
CA LEU A 123 14.83 17.46 10.39
C LEU A 123 13.33 17.27 10.57
N LEU A 124 12.75 17.73 11.66
CA LEU A 124 11.31 17.70 11.89
C LEU A 124 10.55 18.52 10.83
N GLY A 125 11.10 19.64 10.42
CA GLY A 125 10.55 20.44 9.32
C GLY A 125 10.55 19.68 8.00
N MET A 126 11.65 18.99 7.68
CA MET A 126 11.77 18.16 6.46
C MET A 126 10.86 16.94 6.52
N TYR A 127 10.83 16.24 7.65
CA TYR A 127 9.97 15.09 7.89
C TYR A 127 8.47 15.45 7.71
N ARG A 128 8.02 16.58 8.28
CA ARG A 128 6.62 17.04 8.11
C ARG A 128 6.27 17.28 6.65
N ARG A 129 7.15 17.93 5.88
CA ARG A 129 6.93 18.18 4.45
C ARG A 129 6.87 16.88 3.66
N LEU A 130 7.79 15.94 3.90
CA LEU A 130 7.73 14.62 3.25
C LEU A 130 6.44 13.88 3.59
N ARG A 131 6.05 13.86 4.87
CA ARG A 131 4.77 13.26 5.32
C ARG A 131 3.57 13.90 4.65
N GLN A 132 3.56 15.22 4.46
CA GLN A 132 2.49 15.92 3.76
C GLN A 132 2.40 15.51 2.29
N VAL A 133 3.51 15.47 1.57
CA VAL A 133 3.54 15.03 0.17
C VAL A 133 3.08 13.57 0.05
N MET A 134 3.56 12.70 0.93
CA MET A 134 3.11 11.31 0.97
C MET A 134 1.62 11.20 1.28
N ALA A 135 1.10 11.97 2.22
CA ALA A 135 -0.34 11.95 2.57
C ALA A 135 -1.22 12.35 1.38
N ILE A 136 -0.81 13.37 0.62
CA ILE A 136 -1.50 13.77 -0.61
C ILE A 136 -1.45 12.63 -1.64
N SER A 137 -0.29 12.05 -1.87
CA SER A 137 -0.12 10.93 -2.81
C SER A 137 -0.93 9.70 -2.40
N TYR A 138 -0.96 9.38 -1.10
CA TYR A 138 -1.84 8.34 -0.55
C TYR A 138 -3.31 8.66 -0.76
N GLY A 139 -3.73 9.91 -0.54
CA GLY A 139 -5.10 10.35 -0.76
C GLY A 139 -5.55 10.14 -2.19
N VAL A 140 -4.72 10.53 -3.17
CA VAL A 140 -4.99 10.30 -4.59
C VAL A 140 -5.04 8.81 -4.92
N LEU A 141 -4.06 8.04 -4.42
CA LEU A 141 -4.04 6.59 -4.61
C LEU A 141 -5.31 5.93 -4.05
N LEU A 142 -5.71 6.27 -2.83
CA LEU A 142 -6.91 5.72 -2.20
C LEU A 142 -8.19 6.09 -2.94
N ALA A 143 -8.31 7.34 -3.40
CA ALA A 143 -9.44 7.79 -4.19
C ALA A 143 -9.51 7.04 -5.53
N ALA A 144 -8.38 6.85 -6.21
CA ALA A 144 -8.31 6.08 -7.44
C ALA A 144 -8.69 4.61 -7.22
N LEU A 145 -8.18 3.97 -6.17
CA LEU A 145 -8.52 2.59 -5.83
C LEU A 145 -10.00 2.41 -5.47
N LEU A 146 -10.56 3.35 -4.71
CA LEU A 146 -11.98 3.35 -4.36
C LEU A 146 -12.83 3.45 -5.62
N ALA A 147 -12.57 4.45 -6.46
CA ALA A 147 -13.31 4.66 -7.69
C ALA A 147 -13.17 3.46 -8.66
N ALA A 148 -11.95 2.92 -8.82
CA ALA A 148 -11.69 1.74 -9.63
C ALA A 148 -12.45 0.51 -9.15
N SER A 149 -12.45 0.27 -7.82
CA SER A 149 -13.13 -0.88 -7.22
C SER A 149 -14.65 -0.78 -7.36
N LEU A 150 -15.21 0.40 -7.13
CA LEU A 150 -16.66 0.62 -7.30
C LEU A 150 -17.07 0.48 -8.76
N TRP A 151 -16.29 1.03 -9.70
CA TRP A 151 -16.57 0.89 -11.13
C TRP A 151 -16.48 -0.54 -11.62
N PHE A 152 -15.42 -1.25 -11.20
CA PHE A 152 -15.26 -2.69 -11.48
C PHE A 152 -16.46 -3.48 -10.98
N SER A 153 -16.88 -3.26 -9.72
CA SER A 153 -18.06 -3.93 -9.16
C SER A 153 -19.33 -3.65 -9.96
N ALA A 154 -19.55 -2.39 -10.33
CA ALA A 154 -20.71 -2.00 -11.15
C ALA A 154 -20.67 -2.67 -12.53
N ALA A 155 -19.51 -2.67 -13.20
CA ALA A 155 -19.35 -3.29 -14.50
C ALA A 155 -19.63 -4.80 -14.47
N VAL A 156 -19.13 -5.50 -13.45
CA VAL A 156 -19.38 -6.94 -13.27
C VAL A 156 -20.85 -7.20 -12.92
N PHE A 157 -21.44 -6.38 -12.04
CA PHE A 157 -22.84 -6.53 -11.62
C PHE A 157 -23.82 -6.30 -12.78
N LEU A 158 -23.56 -5.32 -13.64
CA LEU A 158 -24.39 -5.02 -14.83
C LEU A 158 -24.27 -6.10 -15.90
N GLY A 159 -23.25 -6.95 -15.84
CA GLY A 159 -23.07 -8.09 -16.73
C GLY A 159 -22.34 -7.78 -18.04
N GLY A 160 -22.28 -8.79 -18.91
CA GLY A 160 -21.53 -8.68 -20.17
C GLY A 160 -20.03 -8.85 -20.05
N THR A 161 -19.49 -9.00 -18.83
CA THR A 161 -18.07 -9.29 -18.56
C THR A 161 -17.80 -10.80 -18.57
N ARG A 162 -16.53 -11.19 -18.64
CA ARG A 162 -16.11 -12.59 -18.41
C ARG A 162 -16.05 -12.95 -16.93
N PHE A 163 -16.11 -11.97 -16.04
CA PHE A 163 -16.11 -12.20 -14.60
C PHE A 163 -17.47 -12.68 -14.13
N PRO A 164 -17.54 -13.74 -13.29
CA PRO A 164 -18.79 -14.16 -12.65
C PRO A 164 -19.24 -13.09 -11.64
N ILE A 165 -20.54 -13.02 -11.37
CA ILE A 165 -21.16 -11.96 -10.55
C ILE A 165 -20.54 -11.83 -9.14
N TRP A 166 -20.07 -12.92 -8.55
CA TRP A 166 -19.43 -12.87 -7.22
C TRP A 166 -18.13 -12.06 -7.22
N MET A 167 -17.45 -11.91 -8.36
CA MET A 167 -16.28 -11.06 -8.50
C MET A 167 -16.59 -9.58 -8.23
N ALA A 168 -17.83 -9.14 -8.37
CA ALA A 168 -18.22 -7.79 -7.96
C ALA A 168 -17.95 -7.52 -6.48
N LEU A 169 -17.95 -8.56 -5.65
CA LEU A 169 -17.64 -8.48 -4.22
C LEU A 169 -16.16 -8.78 -3.89
N VAL A 170 -15.37 -9.23 -4.85
CA VAL A 170 -13.95 -9.53 -4.66
C VAL A 170 -13.11 -8.50 -5.40
N ASN A 171 -12.85 -7.39 -4.73
CA ASN A 171 -12.04 -6.29 -5.23
C ASN A 171 -11.18 -5.69 -4.10
N PRO A 172 -10.18 -4.83 -4.39
CA PRO A 172 -9.31 -4.28 -3.37
C PRO A 172 -10.03 -3.52 -2.25
N LEU A 173 -11.14 -2.82 -2.54
CA LEU A 173 -11.92 -2.11 -1.51
C LEU A 173 -12.54 -3.07 -0.51
N THR A 174 -13.27 -4.08 -0.98
CA THR A 174 -13.96 -5.04 -0.10
C THR A 174 -12.97 -5.86 0.71
N THR A 175 -11.83 -6.21 0.11
CA THR A 175 -10.75 -6.93 0.80
C THR A 175 -10.10 -6.05 1.88
N LEU A 176 -9.93 -4.74 1.62
CA LEU A 176 -9.46 -3.80 2.65
C LEU A 176 -10.46 -3.63 3.79
N LEU A 177 -11.77 -3.59 3.49
CA LEU A 177 -12.81 -3.57 4.53
C LEU A 177 -12.78 -4.86 5.37
N ALA A 178 -12.62 -6.01 4.74
CA ALA A 178 -12.43 -7.28 5.44
C ALA A 178 -11.15 -7.27 6.31
N TRP A 179 -10.06 -6.66 5.83
CA TRP A 179 -8.84 -6.46 6.60
C TRP A 179 -9.07 -5.58 7.83
N LEU A 180 -9.81 -4.48 7.70
CA LEU A 180 -10.14 -3.62 8.84
C LEU A 180 -10.94 -4.36 9.90
N LEU A 181 -11.83 -5.26 9.50
CA LEU A 181 -12.56 -6.14 10.41
C LEU A 181 -11.61 -7.15 11.07
N LEU A 182 -10.78 -7.82 10.30
CA LEU A 182 -9.78 -8.78 10.80
C LEU A 182 -8.83 -8.13 11.81
N ARG A 183 -8.44 -6.88 11.57
CA ARG A 183 -7.60 -6.11 12.49
C ARG A 183 -8.24 -5.93 13.88
N ARG A 184 -9.54 -5.84 13.94
CA ARG A 184 -10.29 -5.76 15.22
C ARG A 184 -10.39 -7.12 15.88
N LEU A 185 -10.61 -8.19 15.11
CA LEU A 185 -10.83 -9.54 15.63
C LEU A 185 -9.52 -10.23 16.03
N VAL A 186 -8.45 -10.03 15.26
CA VAL A 186 -7.16 -10.70 15.48
C VAL A 186 -6.01 -9.68 15.46
N PRO A 187 -5.87 -8.83 16.50
CA PRO A 187 -4.90 -7.74 16.53
C PRO A 187 -3.44 -8.20 16.41
N ALA A 188 -3.13 -9.41 16.91
CA ALA A 188 -1.76 -9.96 16.86
C ALA A 188 -1.32 -10.25 15.41
N LEU A 189 -2.19 -10.85 14.60
CA LEU A 189 -1.94 -11.11 13.18
C LEU A 189 -1.84 -9.80 12.40
N ALA A 190 -2.77 -8.88 12.67
CA ALA A 190 -2.81 -7.59 12.00
C ALA A 190 -1.50 -6.80 12.18
N ARG A 191 -0.92 -6.80 13.39
CA ARG A 191 0.37 -6.15 13.66
C ARG A 191 1.54 -6.76 12.88
N ARG A 192 1.54 -8.08 12.67
CA ARG A 192 2.60 -8.76 11.89
C ARG A 192 2.51 -8.45 10.40
N LEU A 193 1.30 -8.24 9.89
CA LEU A 193 1.01 -7.97 8.49
C LEU A 193 0.74 -6.48 8.20
N GLU A 194 0.98 -5.61 9.18
CA GLU A 194 0.89 -4.16 8.97
C GLU A 194 1.90 -3.75 7.87
N GLY A 195 1.47 -2.94 6.93
CA GLY A 195 2.23 -2.63 5.72
C GLY A 195 1.96 -3.56 4.54
N ALA A 196 1.42 -4.76 4.75
CA ALA A 196 1.04 -5.68 3.67
C ALA A 196 -0.46 -5.62 3.31
N ALA A 197 -1.29 -4.93 4.06
CA ALA A 197 -2.76 -4.96 3.93
C ALA A 197 -3.26 -4.69 2.49
N PHE A 198 -2.78 -3.61 1.85
CA PHE A 198 -3.13 -3.28 0.46
C PHE A 198 -2.67 -4.37 -0.50
N ASN A 199 -1.48 -4.91 -0.27
CA ASN A 199 -0.87 -5.88 -1.15
C ASN A 199 -1.55 -7.25 -1.03
N ILE A 200 -2.03 -7.60 0.16
CA ILE A 200 -2.88 -8.78 0.38
C ILE A 200 -4.21 -8.61 -0.34
N ALA A 201 -4.79 -7.38 -0.33
CA ALA A 201 -6.01 -7.10 -1.06
C ALA A 201 -5.83 -7.27 -2.57
N PHE A 202 -4.74 -6.74 -3.14
CA PHE A 202 -4.42 -6.95 -4.54
C PHE A 202 -4.09 -8.41 -4.86
N LEU A 203 -3.39 -9.11 -3.97
CA LEU A 203 -3.09 -10.53 -4.15
C LEU A 203 -4.39 -11.34 -4.26
N ALA A 204 -5.32 -11.16 -3.33
CA ALA A 204 -6.61 -11.85 -3.34
C ALA A 204 -7.41 -11.53 -4.61
N PHE A 205 -7.47 -10.26 -4.99
CA PHE A 205 -8.17 -9.81 -6.19
C PHE A 205 -7.59 -10.41 -7.48
N PHE A 206 -6.27 -10.30 -7.69
CA PHE A 206 -5.65 -10.83 -8.90
C PHE A 206 -5.58 -12.36 -8.91
N ALA A 207 -5.52 -13.00 -7.74
CA ALA A 207 -5.64 -14.46 -7.67
C ALA A 207 -7.04 -14.91 -8.14
N ALA A 208 -8.09 -14.28 -7.62
CA ALA A 208 -9.47 -14.55 -8.04
C ALA A 208 -9.68 -14.26 -9.54
N ALA A 209 -9.16 -13.13 -10.04
CA ALA A 209 -9.24 -12.78 -11.46
C ALA A 209 -8.51 -13.81 -12.35
N THR A 210 -7.33 -14.26 -11.95
CA THR A 210 -6.58 -15.30 -12.68
C THR A 210 -7.34 -16.62 -12.69
N PHE A 211 -7.90 -17.02 -11.55
CA PHE A 211 -8.66 -18.26 -11.44
C PHE A 211 -9.92 -18.27 -12.32
N THR A 212 -10.57 -17.10 -12.48
CA THR A 212 -11.82 -17.00 -13.25
C THR A 212 -11.62 -16.87 -14.75
N LEU A 213 -10.44 -16.45 -15.20
CA LEU A 213 -10.15 -16.21 -16.63
C LEU A 213 -9.27 -17.29 -17.26
N GLY A 214 -8.57 -18.09 -16.44
CA GLY A 214 -7.71 -19.21 -16.88
C GLY A 214 -8.47 -20.48 -16.93
#